data_7ea2f019567bfd4e24d291d40458b6ec
#
_entry.id   7ea2f019567bfd4e24d291d40458b6ec
#
_cell.length_a   1.000
_cell.length_b   1.000
_cell.length_c   1.000
_cell.angle_alpha   90.00
_cell.angle_beta   90.00
_cell.angle_gamma   90.00
#
_symmetry.space_group_name_H-M   'P 1'
#
loop_
_entity.id
_entity.type
_entity.pdbx_description
1 polymer ?
#
loop_
_entity_poly.entity_id
_entity_poly.type
_entity_poly.pdbx_seq_one_letter_code
_entity_poly.pdbx_strand_id
1 'polypeptide(L)'
;MPATAPLNQFSSKRLKPAPDLGKCTPPRRGLWLLTSIVILILVMAASLMLGAKAIPFSVVWQSLLGEHSNADSILILESRLPRTLIGVLAGAALGLSGAVIQALTRNPLADPGILGVNAGASFAVVIGITIFGVHAIHGYMLSAFIGAMITTLVVYWVGTQGGGRVNPLRLTLSGVAIGAVLLGISTGISLTHPQVYDRVRFWQAGSLDIRDMSVVAAVAPAILLGSVIALLLARPLNAMHMGEDLAAAIGARIAQTQFWAVVTVTLLCGAATAAVGPIAFVGLMVPHIARWIVGPNQCWILPFTLVMTPILLLVSDIVGRFLVPGELRVSIVTAFIGAPLLIWLVRRNKRMTAL
;
A
#
# COMPACT_ATOMS: atom_id res chain seq x y z
N MET A 1 49.29 18.23 54.71
CA MET A 1 49.64 18.66 53.35
C MET A 1 49.40 17.49 52.45
N PRO A 2 48.39 17.46 51.62
CA PRO A 2 48.24 16.47 50.56
C PRO A 2 48.80 17.04 49.23
N ALA A 3 49.56 16.23 48.55
CA ALA A 3 50.28 16.51 47.31
C ALA A 3 49.33 16.78 46.14
N THR A 4 49.56 17.86 45.41
CA THR A 4 48.93 18.23 44.17
C THR A 4 49.41 17.31 43.02
N ALA A 5 48.50 16.55 42.46
CA ALA A 5 48.75 15.78 41.22
C ALA A 5 48.81 16.71 40.00
N PRO A 6 49.71 16.51 39.02
CA PRO A 6 49.85 17.38 37.86
C PRO A 6 48.73 17.11 36.80
N LEU A 7 47.99 18.16 36.52
CA LEU A 7 47.07 18.27 35.37
C LEU A 7 47.84 18.38 34.04
N ASN A 8 48.37 17.29 33.50
CA ASN A 8 48.96 17.36 32.16
C ASN A 8 49.10 15.97 31.50
N GLN A 9 47.98 15.37 31.14
CA GLN A 9 47.98 14.25 30.16
C GLN A 9 46.64 14.25 29.36
N PHE A 10 46.22 15.38 28.80
CA PHE A 10 45.35 15.33 27.64
C PHE A 10 46.23 15.12 26.39
N SER A 11 46.52 13.85 26.12
CA SER A 11 47.07 13.44 24.84
C SER A 11 46.18 13.91 23.71
N SER A 12 46.68 14.84 22.90
CA SER A 12 46.05 15.26 21.66
C SER A 12 45.99 14.09 20.70
N LYS A 13 44.99 13.19 20.89
CA LYS A 13 44.60 12.27 19.82
C LYS A 13 44.17 13.12 18.64
N ARG A 14 45.03 13.26 17.63
CA ARG A 14 44.72 13.85 16.33
C ARG A 14 43.40 13.19 15.88
N LEU A 15 42.36 13.98 15.84
CA LEU A 15 41.08 13.59 15.22
C LEU A 15 41.46 13.12 13.81
N LYS A 16 41.17 11.86 13.49
CA LYS A 16 41.28 11.38 12.13
C LYS A 16 40.47 12.34 11.26
N PRO A 17 41.01 12.77 10.10
CA PRO A 17 40.24 13.61 9.19
C PRO A 17 38.92 12.92 8.93
N ALA A 18 37.81 13.68 9.00
CA ALA A 18 36.49 13.17 8.69
C ALA A 18 36.55 12.42 7.36
N PRO A 19 35.97 11.24 7.26
CA PRO A 19 35.94 10.49 6.00
C PRO A 19 35.44 11.45 4.94
N ASP A 20 36.20 11.56 3.84
CA ASP A 20 35.86 12.38 2.68
C ASP A 20 34.43 11.98 2.27
N LEU A 21 33.46 12.84 2.58
CA LEU A 21 32.07 12.69 2.15
C LEU A 21 32.11 12.90 0.64
N GLY A 22 32.51 11.84 -0.07
CA GLY A 22 32.64 11.81 -1.50
C GLY A 22 31.44 12.55 -2.08
N LYS A 23 31.70 13.47 -3.01
CA LYS A 23 30.74 14.32 -3.70
C LYS A 23 29.53 13.48 -4.06
N CYS A 24 28.49 13.49 -3.21
CA CYS A 24 27.18 12.91 -3.52
C CYS A 24 26.65 13.70 -4.71
N THR A 25 26.92 13.19 -5.91
CA THR A 25 26.19 13.66 -7.09
C THR A 25 24.71 13.60 -6.73
N PRO A 26 23.97 14.71 -6.87
CA PRO A 26 22.56 14.71 -6.53
C PRO A 26 21.91 13.56 -7.31
N PRO A 27 21.24 12.62 -6.64
CA PRO A 27 20.63 11.51 -7.35
C PRO A 27 19.70 12.09 -8.40
N ARG A 28 19.79 11.60 -9.64
CA ARG A 28 18.94 12.01 -10.77
C ARG A 28 17.50 11.54 -10.53
N ARG A 29 16.93 11.92 -9.38
CA ARG A 29 15.62 11.44 -8.87
C ARG A 29 14.50 11.74 -9.86
N GLY A 30 14.52 12.91 -10.48
CA GLY A 30 13.54 13.26 -11.49
C GLY A 30 13.61 12.35 -12.73
N LEU A 31 14.83 12.00 -13.18
CA LEU A 31 15.02 11.09 -14.30
C LEU A 31 14.48 9.68 -13.98
N TRP A 32 14.79 9.16 -12.81
CA TRP A 32 14.27 7.86 -12.36
C TRP A 32 12.75 7.84 -12.25
N LEU A 33 12.13 8.93 -11.77
CA LEU A 33 10.66 9.05 -11.72
C LEU A 33 10.08 9.06 -13.14
N LEU A 34 10.66 9.83 -14.05
CA LEU A 34 10.23 9.87 -15.45
C LEU A 34 10.35 8.49 -16.10
N THR A 35 11.46 7.79 -15.88
CA THR A 35 11.65 6.42 -16.38
C THR A 35 10.57 5.49 -15.81
N SER A 36 10.25 5.60 -14.51
CA SER A 36 9.18 4.79 -13.90
C SER A 36 7.80 5.09 -14.50
N ILE A 37 7.51 6.36 -14.84
CA ILE A 37 6.25 6.74 -15.51
C ILE A 37 6.20 6.13 -16.93
N VAL A 38 7.29 6.18 -17.68
CA VAL A 38 7.36 5.56 -19.01
C VAL A 38 7.13 4.05 -18.90
N ILE A 39 7.77 3.38 -17.93
CA ILE A 39 7.55 1.95 -17.67
C ILE A 39 6.09 1.68 -17.32
N LEU A 40 5.45 2.52 -16.50
CA LEU A 40 4.03 2.35 -16.17
C LEU A 40 3.15 2.41 -17.42
N ILE A 41 3.38 3.39 -18.30
CA ILE A 41 2.63 3.50 -19.56
C ILE A 41 2.83 2.27 -20.45
N LEU A 42 4.06 1.77 -20.57
CA LEU A 42 4.35 0.56 -21.31
C LEU A 42 3.68 -0.69 -20.70
N VAL A 43 3.67 -0.82 -19.39
CA VAL A 43 2.99 -1.93 -18.69
C VAL A 43 1.47 -1.82 -18.83
N MET A 44 0.89 -0.62 -18.79
CA MET A 44 -0.54 -0.42 -19.07
C MET A 44 -0.89 -0.85 -20.50
N ALA A 45 -0.08 -0.44 -21.48
CA ALA A 45 -0.26 -0.88 -22.87
C ALA A 45 -0.14 -2.41 -22.99
N ALA A 46 0.87 -3.01 -22.36
CA ALA A 46 1.04 -4.47 -22.31
C ALA A 46 -0.18 -5.17 -21.65
N SER A 47 -0.75 -4.61 -20.59
CA SER A 47 -1.94 -5.15 -19.92
C SER A 47 -3.17 -5.16 -20.82
N LEU A 48 -3.30 -4.17 -21.74
CA LEU A 48 -4.38 -4.11 -22.73
C LEU A 48 -4.14 -5.10 -23.88
N MET A 49 -2.89 -5.32 -24.28
CA MET A 49 -2.52 -6.21 -25.40
C MET A 49 -2.49 -7.68 -25.01
N LEU A 50 -1.99 -7.99 -23.80
CA LEU A 50 -1.67 -9.34 -23.34
C LEU A 50 -2.81 -9.95 -22.52
N GLY A 51 -3.11 -11.23 -22.75
CA GLY A 51 -4.13 -12.01 -22.05
C GLY A 51 -4.33 -13.36 -22.75
N ALA A 52 -5.44 -14.05 -22.52
CA ALA A 52 -5.77 -15.32 -23.17
C ALA A 52 -5.71 -15.24 -24.72
N LYS A 53 -6.00 -14.07 -25.27
CA LYS A 53 -5.80 -13.75 -26.70
C LYS A 53 -4.87 -12.53 -26.78
N ALA A 54 -3.81 -12.62 -27.57
CA ALA A 54 -2.97 -11.46 -27.89
C ALA A 54 -3.69 -10.54 -28.87
N ILE A 55 -3.77 -9.25 -28.58
CA ILE A 55 -4.41 -8.24 -29.44
C ILE A 55 -3.33 -7.26 -29.92
N PRO A 56 -3.25 -6.98 -31.23
CA PRO A 56 -2.30 -6.01 -31.77
C PRO A 56 -2.54 -4.60 -31.23
N PHE A 57 -1.46 -3.82 -31.07
CA PHE A 57 -1.53 -2.44 -30.56
C PHE A 57 -2.43 -1.55 -31.41
N SER A 58 -2.44 -1.75 -32.75
CA SER A 58 -3.31 -0.99 -33.67
C SER A 58 -4.80 -1.14 -33.31
N VAL A 59 -5.25 -2.35 -32.98
CA VAL A 59 -6.64 -2.62 -32.57
C VAL A 59 -6.95 -2.01 -31.23
N VAL A 60 -6.01 -2.07 -30.28
CA VAL A 60 -6.16 -1.40 -28.96
C VAL A 60 -6.32 0.11 -29.15
N TRP A 61 -5.48 0.71 -29.99
CA TRP A 61 -5.52 2.14 -30.26
C TRP A 61 -6.82 2.59 -30.93
N GLN A 62 -7.26 1.86 -31.98
CA GLN A 62 -8.53 2.11 -32.67
C GLN A 62 -9.73 1.98 -31.73
N SER A 63 -9.75 0.94 -30.88
CA SER A 63 -10.81 0.74 -29.88
C SER A 63 -10.90 1.89 -28.87
N LEU A 64 -9.75 2.42 -28.42
CA LEU A 64 -9.71 3.58 -27.52
C LEU A 64 -10.15 4.89 -28.19
N LEU A 65 -10.00 5.00 -29.51
CA LEU A 65 -10.46 6.16 -30.31
C LEU A 65 -11.96 6.08 -30.68
N GLY A 66 -12.66 5.01 -30.31
CA GLY A 66 -14.11 4.88 -30.51
C GLY A 66 -14.50 4.03 -31.73
N GLU A 67 -13.56 3.32 -32.36
CA GLU A 67 -13.89 2.36 -33.42
C GLU A 67 -14.32 1.02 -32.82
N HIS A 68 -15.62 0.80 -32.68
CA HIS A 68 -16.21 -0.38 -32.02
C HIS A 68 -16.61 -1.51 -32.98
N SER A 69 -15.92 -1.65 -34.09
CA SER A 69 -16.34 -2.54 -35.20
C SER A 69 -16.05 -4.03 -34.96
N ASN A 70 -15.22 -4.41 -33.98
CA ASN A 70 -14.73 -5.77 -33.83
C ASN A 70 -15.01 -6.35 -32.42
N ALA A 71 -15.16 -7.69 -32.33
CA ALA A 71 -15.29 -8.41 -31.06
C ALA A 71 -14.09 -8.14 -30.09
N ASP A 72 -12.93 -7.84 -30.65
CA ASP A 72 -11.73 -7.48 -29.87
C ASP A 72 -11.87 -6.12 -29.18
N SER A 73 -12.62 -5.15 -29.76
CA SER A 73 -12.90 -3.86 -29.13
C SER A 73 -13.76 -4.02 -27.88
N ILE A 74 -14.75 -4.90 -27.90
CA ILE A 74 -15.58 -5.21 -26.72
C ILE A 74 -14.72 -5.80 -25.61
N LEU A 75 -13.84 -6.76 -25.94
CA LEU A 75 -12.93 -7.36 -24.98
C LEU A 75 -11.99 -6.32 -24.34
N ILE A 76 -11.51 -5.36 -25.13
CA ILE A 76 -10.65 -4.28 -24.64
C ILE A 76 -11.42 -3.36 -23.70
N LEU A 77 -12.58 -2.88 -24.11
CA LEU A 77 -13.32 -1.82 -23.39
C LEU A 77 -14.07 -2.34 -22.17
N GLU A 78 -14.65 -3.55 -22.26
CA GLU A 78 -15.48 -4.11 -21.19
C GLU A 78 -14.71 -5.01 -20.20
N SER A 79 -13.52 -5.49 -20.58
CA SER A 79 -12.76 -6.37 -19.70
C SER A 79 -11.37 -5.82 -19.36
N ARG A 80 -10.54 -5.52 -20.38
CA ARG A 80 -9.13 -5.20 -20.14
C ARG A 80 -8.92 -3.77 -19.63
N LEU A 81 -9.69 -2.82 -20.11
CA LEU A 81 -9.59 -1.42 -19.70
C LEU A 81 -10.00 -1.24 -18.24
N PRO A 82 -11.16 -1.71 -17.76
CA PRO A 82 -11.52 -1.64 -16.34
C PRO A 82 -10.48 -2.34 -15.46
N ARG A 83 -10.00 -3.53 -15.85
CA ARG A 83 -8.97 -4.30 -15.15
C ARG A 83 -7.64 -3.54 -15.03
N THR A 84 -7.21 -2.87 -16.10
CA THR A 84 -5.97 -2.08 -16.10
C THR A 84 -6.12 -0.83 -15.24
N LEU A 85 -7.23 -0.11 -15.37
CA LEU A 85 -7.50 1.09 -14.58
C LEU A 85 -7.60 0.80 -13.08
N ILE A 86 -8.32 -0.27 -12.70
CA ILE A 86 -8.39 -0.67 -11.30
C ILE A 86 -7.03 -1.12 -10.77
N GLY A 87 -6.21 -1.77 -11.60
CA GLY A 87 -4.83 -2.13 -11.26
C GLY A 87 -3.96 -0.92 -10.97
N VAL A 88 -4.11 0.17 -11.75
CA VAL A 88 -3.42 1.44 -11.51
C VAL A 88 -3.91 2.09 -10.21
N LEU A 89 -5.22 2.20 -10.04
CA LEU A 89 -5.80 2.85 -8.85
C LEU A 89 -5.49 2.06 -7.57
N ALA A 90 -5.75 0.76 -7.55
CA ALA A 90 -5.49 -0.09 -6.39
C ALA A 90 -3.99 -0.17 -6.08
N GLY A 91 -3.13 -0.26 -7.10
CA GLY A 91 -1.70 -0.20 -6.93
C GLY A 91 -1.25 1.09 -6.28
N ALA A 92 -1.66 2.24 -6.82
CA ALA A 92 -1.37 3.54 -6.24
C ALA A 92 -1.85 3.65 -4.78
N ALA A 93 -3.07 3.21 -4.51
CA ALA A 93 -3.67 3.25 -3.19
C ALA A 93 -2.93 2.37 -2.17
N LEU A 94 -2.66 1.11 -2.50
CA LEU A 94 -1.94 0.19 -1.63
C LEU A 94 -0.50 0.64 -1.38
N GLY A 95 0.19 1.15 -2.40
CA GLY A 95 1.54 1.66 -2.27
C GLY A 95 1.62 2.88 -1.38
N LEU A 96 0.79 3.90 -1.64
CA LEU A 96 0.77 5.12 -0.84
C LEU A 96 0.35 4.85 0.61
N SER A 97 -0.69 4.03 0.83
CA SER A 97 -1.10 3.65 2.19
C SER A 97 0.02 2.93 2.94
N GLY A 98 0.78 2.05 2.25
CA GLY A 98 1.97 1.41 2.79
C GLY A 98 3.07 2.40 3.16
N ALA A 99 3.38 3.36 2.28
CA ALA A 99 4.39 4.38 2.55
C ALA A 99 4.01 5.27 3.74
N VAL A 100 2.74 5.69 3.82
CA VAL A 100 2.22 6.53 4.90
C VAL A 100 2.23 5.80 6.24
N ILE A 101 1.77 4.54 6.31
CA ILE A 101 1.77 3.79 7.57
C ILE A 101 3.19 3.48 8.07
N GLN A 102 4.13 3.19 7.17
CA GLN A 102 5.54 3.00 7.51
C GLN A 102 6.17 4.27 8.06
N ALA A 103 5.83 5.44 7.49
CA ALA A 103 6.29 6.72 7.99
C ALA A 103 5.66 7.07 9.34
N LEU A 104 4.36 6.84 9.50
CA LEU A 104 3.60 7.09 10.73
C LEU A 104 4.12 6.25 11.90
N THR A 105 4.34 4.97 11.68
CA THR A 105 4.80 4.02 12.71
C THR A 105 6.32 4.00 12.88
N ARG A 106 7.06 4.70 12.02
CA ARG A 106 8.54 4.64 11.92
C ARG A 106 9.06 3.21 11.81
N ASN A 107 8.25 2.35 11.25
CA ASN A 107 8.58 0.94 11.05
C ASN A 107 8.55 0.62 9.54
N PRO A 108 9.68 0.29 8.91
CA PRO A 108 9.73 -0.02 7.49
C PRO A 108 9.00 -1.32 7.12
N LEU A 109 8.63 -2.12 8.11
CA LEU A 109 7.89 -3.37 7.94
C LEU A 109 6.38 -3.23 8.26
N ALA A 110 5.90 -2.00 8.51
CA ALA A 110 4.49 -1.78 8.75
C ALA A 110 3.68 -1.95 7.45
N ASP A 111 2.56 -2.64 7.57
CA ASP A 111 1.58 -2.87 6.51
C ASP A 111 0.27 -2.16 6.87
N PRO A 112 -0.49 -1.62 5.91
CA PRO A 112 -1.79 -1.00 6.19
C PRO A 112 -2.77 -1.91 6.95
N GLY A 113 -2.64 -3.23 6.78
CA GLY A 113 -3.46 -4.23 7.47
C GLY A 113 -3.34 -4.21 9.00
N ILE A 114 -2.23 -3.65 9.55
CA ILE A 114 -2.08 -3.50 11.02
C ILE A 114 -3.14 -2.58 11.65
N LEU A 115 -3.81 -1.76 10.86
CA LEU A 115 -4.95 -0.96 11.31
C LEU A 115 -6.28 -1.74 11.30
N GLY A 116 -6.24 -3.04 11.00
CA GLY A 116 -7.44 -3.87 10.93
C GLY A 116 -8.31 -3.63 9.69
N VAL A 117 -7.86 -2.85 8.70
CA VAL A 117 -8.60 -2.50 7.48
C VAL A 117 -9.16 -3.74 6.80
N ASN A 118 -8.30 -4.72 6.52
CA ASN A 118 -8.68 -5.94 5.80
C ASN A 118 -9.64 -6.83 6.62
N ALA A 119 -9.41 -6.95 7.94
CA ALA A 119 -10.27 -7.73 8.82
C ALA A 119 -11.66 -7.09 8.94
N GLY A 120 -11.71 -5.76 9.10
CA GLY A 120 -12.96 -5.00 9.14
C GLY A 120 -13.74 -5.08 7.83
N ALA A 121 -13.06 -4.95 6.70
CA ALA A 121 -13.66 -5.10 5.38
C ALA A 121 -14.27 -6.50 5.21
N SER A 122 -13.50 -7.55 5.51
CA SER A 122 -13.95 -8.95 5.41
C SER A 122 -15.14 -9.23 6.33
N PHE A 123 -15.08 -8.79 7.57
CA PHE A 123 -16.17 -8.94 8.53
C PHE A 123 -17.46 -8.28 8.04
N ALA A 124 -17.37 -7.03 7.57
CA ALA A 124 -18.53 -6.30 7.08
C ALA A 124 -19.14 -6.94 5.81
N VAL A 125 -18.32 -7.51 4.93
CA VAL A 125 -18.80 -8.28 3.77
C VAL A 125 -19.56 -9.55 4.24
N VAL A 126 -19.01 -10.30 5.22
CA VAL A 126 -19.69 -11.47 5.80
C VAL A 126 -21.04 -11.07 6.39
N ILE A 127 -21.10 -10.03 7.20
CA ILE A 127 -22.34 -9.51 7.78
C ILE A 127 -23.30 -9.02 6.69
N GLY A 128 -22.80 -8.30 5.68
CA GLY A 128 -23.59 -7.82 4.54
C GLY A 128 -24.29 -8.95 3.81
N ILE A 129 -23.58 -10.04 3.54
CA ILE A 129 -24.16 -11.21 2.87
C ILE A 129 -25.16 -11.94 3.79
N THR A 130 -24.77 -12.16 5.07
CA THR A 130 -25.52 -13.04 5.98
C THR A 130 -26.77 -12.38 6.51
N ILE A 131 -26.70 -11.10 6.93
CA ILE A 131 -27.80 -10.41 7.60
C ILE A 131 -28.61 -9.58 6.61
N PHE A 132 -27.93 -8.85 5.70
CA PHE A 132 -28.60 -7.93 4.78
C PHE A 132 -28.87 -8.52 3.41
N GLY A 133 -28.47 -9.77 3.13
CA GLY A 133 -28.70 -10.43 1.85
C GLY A 133 -28.05 -9.70 0.66
N VAL A 134 -26.92 -9.05 0.88
CA VAL A 134 -26.19 -8.34 -0.17
C VAL A 134 -25.65 -9.34 -1.18
N HIS A 135 -25.96 -9.14 -2.48
CA HIS A 135 -25.54 -10.02 -3.56
C HIS A 135 -24.78 -9.28 -4.68
N ALA A 136 -24.97 -7.97 -4.78
CA ALA A 136 -24.36 -7.14 -5.81
C ALA A 136 -22.93 -6.72 -5.43
N ILE A 137 -22.06 -6.58 -6.43
CA ILE A 137 -20.65 -6.18 -6.23
C ILE A 137 -20.53 -4.83 -5.52
N HIS A 138 -21.36 -3.85 -5.86
CA HIS A 138 -21.40 -2.54 -5.21
C HIS A 138 -21.79 -2.63 -3.74
N GLY A 139 -22.67 -3.57 -3.38
CA GLY A 139 -23.04 -3.82 -2.00
C GLY A 139 -21.87 -4.41 -1.20
N TYR A 140 -21.08 -5.34 -1.77
CA TYR A 140 -19.86 -5.84 -1.15
C TYR A 140 -18.83 -4.73 -0.95
N MET A 141 -18.63 -3.89 -1.97
CA MET A 141 -17.72 -2.75 -1.91
C MET A 141 -18.10 -1.77 -0.80
N LEU A 142 -19.38 -1.38 -0.74
CA LEU A 142 -19.86 -0.48 0.29
C LEU A 142 -19.69 -1.07 1.69
N SER A 143 -20.09 -2.33 1.88
CA SER A 143 -19.92 -3.05 3.14
C SER A 143 -18.45 -3.11 3.54
N ALA A 144 -17.56 -3.52 2.62
CA ALA A 144 -16.12 -3.61 2.85
C ALA A 144 -15.52 -2.25 3.23
N PHE A 145 -15.88 -1.19 2.51
CA PHE A 145 -15.38 0.16 2.78
C PHE A 145 -15.82 0.68 4.14
N ILE A 146 -17.11 0.50 4.49
CA ILE A 146 -17.66 0.88 5.80
C ILE A 146 -16.98 0.08 6.91
N GLY A 147 -16.83 -1.24 6.75
CA GLY A 147 -16.17 -2.08 7.73
C GLY A 147 -14.70 -1.73 7.94
N ALA A 148 -13.98 -1.44 6.87
CA ALA A 148 -12.60 -0.94 6.92
C ALA A 148 -12.53 0.37 7.70
N MET A 149 -13.40 1.32 7.40
CA MET A 149 -13.45 2.63 8.04
C MET A 149 -13.77 2.52 9.55
N ILE A 150 -14.81 1.79 9.92
CA ILE A 150 -15.21 1.63 11.34
C ILE A 150 -14.08 0.97 12.12
N THR A 151 -13.52 -0.12 11.59
CA THR A 151 -12.45 -0.85 12.29
C THR A 151 -11.21 0.00 12.47
N THR A 152 -10.80 0.75 11.44
CA THR A 152 -9.64 1.63 11.55
C THR A 152 -9.88 2.77 12.55
N LEU A 153 -11.09 3.34 12.59
CA LEU A 153 -11.45 4.37 13.58
C LEU A 153 -11.38 3.81 15.01
N VAL A 154 -11.89 2.60 15.25
CA VAL A 154 -11.82 1.94 16.56
C VAL A 154 -10.37 1.67 16.96
N VAL A 155 -9.56 1.12 16.04
CA VAL A 155 -8.13 0.87 16.26
C VAL A 155 -7.38 2.19 16.56
N TYR A 156 -7.66 3.24 15.81
CA TYR A 156 -7.08 4.56 16.05
C TYR A 156 -7.49 5.12 17.42
N TRP A 157 -8.78 5.04 17.76
CA TRP A 157 -9.28 5.49 19.05
C TRP A 157 -8.59 4.77 20.21
N VAL A 158 -8.45 3.44 20.15
CA VAL A 158 -7.71 2.65 21.15
C VAL A 158 -6.23 3.03 21.17
N GLY A 159 -5.62 3.23 20.01
CA GLY A 159 -4.20 3.58 19.86
C GLY A 159 -3.83 4.97 20.40
N THR A 160 -4.82 5.87 20.54
CA THR A 160 -4.64 7.23 21.07
C THR A 160 -4.93 7.36 22.56
N GLN A 161 -5.44 6.31 23.23
CA GLN A 161 -5.71 6.35 24.67
C GLN A 161 -4.43 6.58 25.49
N GLY A 162 -4.52 7.45 26.51
CA GLY A 162 -3.43 7.68 27.47
C GLY A 162 -2.44 8.80 27.10
N GLY A 163 -2.83 9.79 26.26
CA GLY A 163 -1.96 10.95 26.01
C GLY A 163 -2.28 11.76 24.77
N GLY A 164 -3.35 11.44 24.04
CA GLY A 164 -3.80 12.21 22.85
C GLY A 164 -2.86 12.11 21.63
N ARG A 165 -1.78 11.32 21.71
CA ARG A 165 -0.87 11.01 20.60
C ARG A 165 -0.95 9.54 20.26
N VAL A 166 -0.76 9.21 18.98
CA VAL A 166 -0.73 7.82 18.52
C VAL A 166 0.52 7.13 19.06
N ASN A 167 0.31 6.08 19.84
CA ASN A 167 1.40 5.17 20.22
C ASN A 167 1.48 4.04 19.18
N PRO A 168 2.56 3.93 18.38
CA PRO A 168 2.67 2.92 17.33
C PRO A 168 2.50 1.47 17.82
N LEU A 169 3.00 1.17 19.03
CA LEU A 169 2.87 -0.17 19.61
C LEU A 169 1.41 -0.48 19.96
N ARG A 170 0.72 0.46 20.63
CA ARG A 170 -0.71 0.29 20.95
C ARG A 170 -1.56 0.19 19.70
N LEU A 171 -1.28 1.02 18.70
CA LEU A 171 -1.96 0.99 17.40
C LEU A 171 -1.85 -0.40 16.75
N THR A 172 -0.63 -0.95 16.70
CA THR A 172 -0.39 -2.27 16.13
C THR A 172 -1.06 -3.38 16.94
N LEU A 173 -0.89 -3.37 18.27
CA LEU A 173 -1.49 -4.40 19.13
C LEU A 173 -3.03 -4.38 19.10
N SER A 174 -3.64 -3.19 19.12
CA SER A 174 -5.09 -3.06 19.02
C SER A 174 -5.62 -3.53 17.66
N GLY A 175 -4.91 -3.19 16.58
CA GLY A 175 -5.28 -3.64 15.23
C GLY A 175 -5.20 -5.16 15.07
N VAL A 176 -4.14 -5.78 15.61
CA VAL A 176 -4.00 -7.25 15.61
C VAL A 176 -5.09 -7.91 16.46
N ALA A 177 -5.34 -7.40 17.66
CA ALA A 177 -6.34 -7.96 18.57
C ALA A 177 -7.76 -7.85 18.00
N ILE A 178 -8.16 -6.65 17.55
CA ILE A 178 -9.47 -6.41 16.94
C ILE A 178 -9.59 -7.23 15.65
N GLY A 179 -8.54 -7.25 14.82
CA GLY A 179 -8.49 -8.04 13.59
C GLY A 179 -8.69 -9.54 13.85
N ALA A 180 -8.07 -10.10 14.88
CA ALA A 180 -8.22 -11.50 15.26
C ALA A 180 -9.67 -11.82 15.70
N VAL A 181 -10.29 -10.94 16.48
CA VAL A 181 -11.69 -11.08 16.90
C VAL A 181 -12.62 -11.06 15.68
N LEU A 182 -12.48 -10.06 14.81
CA LEU A 182 -13.30 -9.93 13.60
C LEU A 182 -13.13 -11.13 12.66
N LEU A 183 -11.90 -11.59 12.48
CA LEU A 183 -11.60 -12.78 11.68
C LEU A 183 -12.21 -14.04 12.28
N GLY A 184 -12.10 -14.22 13.60
CA GLY A 184 -12.71 -15.36 14.32
C GLY A 184 -14.21 -15.42 14.13
N ILE A 185 -14.91 -14.29 14.33
CA ILE A 185 -16.37 -14.21 14.13
C ILE A 185 -16.72 -14.46 12.65
N SER A 186 -16.00 -13.86 11.71
CA SER A 186 -16.21 -14.05 10.27
C SER A 186 -16.06 -15.51 9.86
N THR A 187 -15.05 -16.19 10.41
CA THR A 187 -14.83 -17.63 10.17
C THR A 187 -15.96 -18.48 10.76
N GLY A 188 -16.38 -18.19 12.00
CA GLY A 188 -17.51 -18.87 12.64
C GLY A 188 -18.80 -18.77 11.82
N ILE A 189 -19.16 -17.57 11.34
CA ILE A 189 -20.32 -17.35 10.48
C ILE A 189 -20.16 -18.11 9.16
N SER A 190 -18.98 -18.03 8.53
CA SER A 190 -18.73 -18.68 7.24
C SER A 190 -18.81 -20.21 7.31
N LEU A 191 -18.40 -20.81 8.41
CA LEU A 191 -18.50 -22.26 8.61
C LEU A 191 -19.96 -22.76 8.75
N THR A 192 -20.84 -21.93 9.29
CA THR A 192 -22.27 -22.26 9.44
C THR A 192 -23.10 -21.97 8.19
N HIS A 193 -22.53 -21.19 7.23
CA HIS A 193 -23.20 -20.77 6.00
C HIS A 193 -22.32 -21.04 4.76
N PRO A 194 -22.37 -22.23 4.16
CA PRO A 194 -21.50 -22.61 3.03
C PRO A 194 -21.54 -21.65 1.85
N GLN A 195 -22.71 -21.07 1.54
CA GLN A 195 -22.87 -20.09 0.47
C GLN A 195 -22.12 -18.77 0.75
N VAL A 196 -22.06 -18.34 2.02
CA VAL A 196 -21.29 -17.20 2.47
C VAL A 196 -19.80 -17.49 2.35
N TYR A 197 -19.38 -18.68 2.79
CA TYR A 197 -18.00 -19.13 2.71
C TYR A 197 -17.46 -19.07 1.26
N ASP A 198 -18.18 -19.62 0.30
CA ASP A 198 -17.74 -19.62 -1.09
C ASP A 198 -17.57 -18.22 -1.65
N ARG A 199 -18.52 -17.32 -1.43
CA ARG A 199 -18.44 -15.92 -1.90
C ARG A 199 -17.30 -15.16 -1.26
N VAL A 200 -17.17 -15.25 0.06
CA VAL A 200 -16.14 -14.55 0.84
C VAL A 200 -14.74 -15.05 0.47
N ARG A 201 -14.56 -16.37 0.30
CA ARG A 201 -13.30 -16.98 -0.14
C ARG A 201 -12.82 -16.42 -1.48
N PHE A 202 -13.75 -16.27 -2.43
CA PHE A 202 -13.42 -15.71 -3.73
C PHE A 202 -13.03 -14.23 -3.64
N TRP A 203 -13.71 -13.45 -2.83
CA TRP A 203 -13.39 -12.04 -2.64
C TRP A 203 -12.07 -11.86 -1.85
N GLN A 204 -11.85 -12.63 -0.79
CA GLN A 204 -10.62 -12.58 0.01
C GLN A 204 -9.36 -12.98 -0.76
N ALA A 205 -9.50 -13.72 -1.82
CA ALA A 205 -8.35 -14.12 -2.64
C ALA A 205 -7.77 -12.96 -3.48
N GLY A 206 -8.36 -11.78 -3.49
CA GLY A 206 -7.86 -10.56 -4.14
C GLY A 206 -7.60 -10.69 -5.64
N SER A 207 -8.35 -9.98 -6.47
CA SER A 207 -8.26 -10.07 -7.93
C SER A 207 -8.46 -8.72 -8.60
N LEU A 208 -7.78 -8.51 -9.73
CA LEU A 208 -8.02 -7.37 -10.62
C LEU A 208 -9.06 -7.68 -11.71
N ASP A 209 -9.61 -8.90 -11.78
CA ASP A 209 -10.60 -9.29 -12.80
C ASP A 209 -11.95 -8.59 -12.57
N ILE A 210 -11.94 -7.27 -12.71
CA ILE A 210 -13.09 -6.39 -12.65
C ILE A 210 -13.46 -6.00 -14.08
N ARG A 211 -14.69 -6.29 -14.46
CA ARG A 211 -15.23 -6.05 -15.81
C ARG A 211 -16.21 -4.89 -15.86
N ASP A 212 -16.48 -4.26 -14.73
CA ASP A 212 -17.44 -3.18 -14.62
C ASP A 212 -16.72 -1.85 -14.37
N MET A 213 -16.83 -0.92 -15.32
CA MET A 213 -16.27 0.43 -15.21
C MET A 213 -16.91 1.22 -14.06
N SER A 214 -18.12 0.87 -13.64
CA SER A 214 -18.79 1.52 -12.51
C SER A 214 -18.04 1.29 -11.18
N VAL A 215 -17.38 0.13 -11.03
CA VAL A 215 -16.51 -0.17 -9.88
C VAL A 215 -15.31 0.79 -9.85
N VAL A 216 -14.68 1.01 -11.01
CA VAL A 216 -13.56 1.96 -11.15
C VAL A 216 -14.02 3.36 -10.78
N ALA A 217 -15.17 3.80 -11.32
CA ALA A 217 -15.75 5.11 -11.04
C ALA A 217 -16.12 5.29 -9.55
N ALA A 218 -16.59 4.23 -8.89
CA ALA A 218 -16.99 4.27 -7.48
C ALA A 218 -15.81 4.47 -6.53
N VAL A 219 -14.64 3.85 -6.80
CA VAL A 219 -13.47 3.94 -5.91
C VAL A 219 -12.51 5.06 -6.28
N ALA A 220 -12.51 5.53 -7.52
CA ALA A 220 -11.60 6.56 -8.01
C ALA A 220 -11.61 7.84 -7.15
N PRO A 221 -12.77 8.41 -6.74
CA PRO A 221 -12.78 9.63 -5.94
C PRO A 221 -12.07 9.46 -4.59
N ALA A 222 -12.31 8.35 -3.88
CA ALA A 222 -11.67 8.07 -2.60
C ALA A 222 -10.16 7.88 -2.75
N ILE A 223 -9.73 7.16 -3.79
CA ILE A 223 -8.30 6.92 -4.07
C ILE A 223 -7.61 8.21 -4.49
N LEU A 224 -8.21 9.01 -5.35
CA LEU A 224 -7.64 10.30 -5.78
C LEU A 224 -7.52 11.26 -4.60
N LEU A 225 -8.58 11.41 -3.80
CA LEU A 225 -8.56 12.25 -2.60
C LEU A 225 -7.48 11.77 -1.61
N GLY A 226 -7.45 10.48 -1.30
CA GLY A 226 -6.45 9.89 -0.42
C GLY A 226 -5.02 10.08 -0.95
N SER A 227 -4.81 9.97 -2.27
CA SER A 227 -3.51 10.19 -2.92
C SER A 227 -3.05 11.65 -2.78
N VAL A 228 -3.95 12.60 -2.98
CA VAL A 228 -3.63 14.03 -2.79
C VAL A 228 -3.26 14.30 -1.32
N ILE A 229 -4.05 13.79 -0.37
CA ILE A 229 -3.74 13.95 1.06
C ILE A 229 -2.38 13.30 1.39
N ALA A 230 -2.10 12.09 0.89
CA ALA A 230 -0.81 11.41 1.08
C ALA A 230 0.37 12.29 0.62
N LEU A 231 0.28 12.86 -0.57
CA LEU A 231 1.33 13.73 -1.13
C LEU A 231 1.52 15.01 -0.32
N LEU A 232 0.43 15.61 0.18
CA LEU A 232 0.48 16.79 1.07
C LEU A 232 1.12 16.46 2.42
N LEU A 233 0.97 15.23 2.92
CA LEU A 233 1.58 14.76 4.15
C LEU A 233 3.10 14.49 4.04
N ALA A 234 3.69 14.53 2.85
CA ALA A 234 5.11 14.21 2.64
C ALA A 234 6.05 15.02 3.56
N ARG A 235 5.85 16.33 3.66
CA ARG A 235 6.67 17.21 4.50
C ARG A 235 6.45 16.99 6.00
N PRO A 236 5.21 16.97 6.52
CA PRO A 236 4.96 16.63 7.91
C PRO A 236 5.52 15.26 8.34
N LEU A 237 5.38 14.24 7.48
CA LEU A 237 5.94 12.91 7.74
C LEU A 237 7.47 12.91 7.78
N ASN A 238 8.15 13.71 6.94
CA ASN A 238 9.61 13.90 7.06
C ASN A 238 10.01 14.52 8.41
N ALA A 239 9.27 15.52 8.89
CA ALA A 239 9.53 16.13 10.18
C ALA A 239 9.41 15.09 11.32
N MET A 240 8.40 14.22 11.28
CA MET A 240 8.21 13.17 12.27
C MET A 240 9.35 12.12 12.31
N HIS A 241 10.07 11.92 11.20
CA HIS A 241 11.23 11.02 11.18
C HIS A 241 12.39 11.48 12.07
N MET A 242 12.50 12.78 12.36
CA MET A 242 13.54 13.32 13.27
C MET A 242 13.23 13.09 14.76
N GLY A 243 12.09 12.53 15.08
CA GLY A 243 11.58 12.39 16.45
C GLY A 243 10.45 13.37 16.73
N GLU A 244 9.48 12.95 17.58
CA GLU A 244 8.28 13.76 17.84
C GLU A 244 8.60 15.06 18.56
N ASP A 245 9.53 14.99 19.55
CA ASP A 245 9.90 16.17 20.32
C ASP A 245 10.62 17.21 19.46
N LEU A 246 11.53 16.78 18.60
CA LEU A 246 12.22 17.67 17.69
C LEU A 246 11.25 18.21 16.62
N ALA A 247 10.37 17.37 16.09
CA ALA A 247 9.34 17.81 15.16
C ALA A 247 8.40 18.85 15.78
N ALA A 248 8.01 18.67 17.06
CA ALA A 248 7.21 19.64 17.79
C ALA A 248 7.97 20.96 18.02
N ALA A 249 9.27 20.90 18.35
CA ALA A 249 10.11 22.08 18.54
C ALA A 249 10.22 22.95 17.28
N ILE A 250 10.19 22.35 16.08
CA ILE A 250 10.17 23.10 14.80
C ILE A 250 8.75 23.45 14.33
N GLY A 251 7.73 23.27 15.19
CA GLY A 251 6.34 23.68 14.93
C GLY A 251 5.48 22.68 14.17
N ALA A 252 5.90 21.42 14.03
CA ALA A 252 5.08 20.39 13.40
C ALA A 252 3.86 20.02 14.26
N ARG A 253 2.68 19.97 13.65
CA ARG A 253 1.42 19.61 14.31
C ARG A 253 1.25 18.08 14.30
N ILE A 254 1.93 17.38 15.22
CA ILE A 254 2.04 15.92 15.24
C ILE A 254 0.69 15.24 15.23
N ALA A 255 -0.23 15.60 16.16
CA ALA A 255 -1.55 14.97 16.27
C ALA A 255 -2.38 15.11 14.98
N GLN A 256 -2.32 16.28 14.32
CA GLN A 256 -2.99 16.49 13.05
C GLN A 256 -2.38 15.64 11.93
N THR A 257 -1.05 15.56 11.89
CA THR A 257 -0.34 14.72 10.90
C THR A 257 -0.70 13.25 11.08
N GLN A 258 -0.73 12.77 12.31
CA GLN A 258 -1.11 11.40 12.66
C GLN A 258 -2.57 11.11 12.28
N PHE A 259 -3.49 12.01 12.60
CA PHE A 259 -4.90 11.89 12.23
C PHE A 259 -5.08 11.79 10.70
N TRP A 260 -4.51 12.74 9.95
CA TRP A 260 -4.63 12.75 8.50
C TRP A 260 -3.92 11.57 7.85
N ALA A 261 -2.83 11.07 8.42
CA ALA A 261 -2.16 9.85 7.96
C ALA A 261 -3.09 8.63 8.09
N VAL A 262 -3.78 8.47 9.23
CA VAL A 262 -4.75 7.38 9.43
C VAL A 262 -5.93 7.52 8.47
N VAL A 263 -6.50 8.73 8.31
CA VAL A 263 -7.56 8.99 7.32
C VAL A 263 -7.10 8.60 5.91
N THR A 264 -5.89 8.98 5.54
CA THR A 264 -5.30 8.64 4.23
C THR A 264 -5.19 7.13 4.03
N VAL A 265 -4.64 6.41 5.01
CA VAL A 265 -4.50 4.95 4.95
C VAL A 265 -5.88 4.29 4.84
N THR A 266 -6.86 4.77 5.60
CA THR A 266 -8.22 4.24 5.58
C THR A 266 -8.90 4.44 4.23
N LEU A 267 -8.82 5.65 3.66
CA LEU A 267 -9.38 5.94 2.34
C LEU A 267 -8.72 5.09 1.25
N LEU A 268 -7.40 5.07 1.22
CA LEU A 268 -6.64 4.38 0.19
C LEU A 268 -6.76 2.87 0.29
N CYS A 269 -6.39 2.30 1.44
CA CYS A 269 -6.41 0.85 1.63
C CYS A 269 -7.86 0.33 1.66
N GLY A 270 -8.79 1.07 2.30
CA GLY A 270 -10.21 0.71 2.35
C GLY A 270 -10.85 0.67 0.98
N ALA A 271 -10.64 1.69 0.14
CA ALA A 271 -11.18 1.72 -1.22
C ALA A 271 -10.55 0.64 -2.12
N ALA A 272 -9.23 0.45 -2.05
CA ALA A 272 -8.55 -0.61 -2.79
C ALA A 272 -9.07 -1.99 -2.38
N THR A 273 -9.10 -2.29 -1.07
CA THR A 273 -9.59 -3.58 -0.56
C THR A 273 -11.07 -3.80 -0.90
N ALA A 274 -11.90 -2.76 -0.85
CA ALA A 274 -13.31 -2.87 -1.24
C ALA A 274 -13.48 -3.27 -2.72
N ALA A 275 -12.66 -2.73 -3.60
CA ALA A 275 -12.74 -3.00 -5.04
C ALA A 275 -12.14 -4.36 -5.43
N VAL A 276 -10.90 -4.63 -4.99
CA VAL A 276 -10.10 -5.77 -5.50
C VAL A 276 -9.89 -6.87 -4.46
N GLY A 277 -10.44 -6.72 -3.26
CA GLY A 277 -10.13 -7.60 -2.13
C GLY A 277 -8.77 -7.30 -1.49
N PRO A 278 -8.42 -8.02 -0.42
CA PRO A 278 -7.14 -7.83 0.25
C PRO A 278 -5.98 -8.34 -0.62
N ILE A 279 -5.00 -7.47 -0.86
CA ILE A 279 -3.74 -7.81 -1.55
C ILE A 279 -2.58 -7.51 -0.60
N ALA A 280 -1.85 -8.56 -0.23
CA ALA A 280 -0.73 -8.45 0.71
C ALA A 280 0.60 -8.10 0.04
N PHE A 281 1.58 -7.68 0.85
CA PHE A 281 2.98 -7.40 0.49
C PHE A 281 3.23 -6.18 -0.40
N VAL A 282 2.31 -5.78 -1.24
CA VAL A 282 2.48 -4.70 -2.22
C VAL A 282 2.79 -3.38 -1.52
N GLY A 283 1.97 -3.00 -0.54
CA GLY A 283 2.14 -1.79 0.28
C GLY A 283 3.36 -1.82 1.20
N LEU A 284 3.92 -3.00 1.46
CA LEU A 284 5.10 -3.15 2.29
C LEU A 284 6.39 -3.07 1.46
N MET A 285 6.40 -3.73 0.31
CA MET A 285 7.60 -3.94 -0.50
C MET A 285 8.00 -2.69 -1.29
N VAL A 286 7.05 -2.07 -2.00
CA VAL A 286 7.38 -0.99 -2.94
C VAL A 286 7.90 0.27 -2.26
N PRO A 287 7.34 0.76 -1.13
CA PRO A 287 7.94 1.90 -0.41
C PRO A 287 9.36 1.62 0.07
N HIS A 288 9.68 0.36 0.36
CA HIS A 288 11.02 -0.03 0.75
C HIS A 288 11.99 0.03 -0.44
N ILE A 289 11.59 -0.46 -1.62
CA ILE A 289 12.37 -0.33 -2.86
C ILE A 289 12.55 1.15 -3.23
N ALA A 290 11.50 1.95 -3.12
CA ALA A 290 11.58 3.39 -3.37
C ALA A 290 12.63 4.07 -2.49
N ARG A 291 12.69 3.73 -1.18
CA ARG A 291 13.71 4.24 -0.25
C ARG A 291 15.14 3.91 -0.69
N TRP A 292 15.39 2.76 -1.29
CA TRP A 292 16.71 2.42 -1.80
C TRP A 292 17.13 3.27 -3.00
N ILE A 293 16.16 3.63 -3.85
CA ILE A 293 16.43 4.41 -5.07
C ILE A 293 16.60 5.89 -4.74
N VAL A 294 15.70 6.46 -3.91
CA VAL A 294 15.61 7.92 -3.71
C VAL A 294 16.03 8.40 -2.32
N GLY A 295 16.37 7.47 -1.41
CA GLY A 295 16.71 7.78 -0.02
C GLY A 295 15.48 7.97 0.88
N PRO A 296 15.66 8.42 2.15
CA PRO A 296 14.61 8.41 3.17
C PRO A 296 13.59 9.55 3.05
N ASN A 297 13.68 10.42 2.05
CA ASN A 297 12.82 11.60 1.92
C ASN A 297 11.44 11.25 1.38
N GLN A 298 10.38 11.47 2.18
CA GLN A 298 8.98 11.16 1.83
C GLN A 298 8.48 11.95 0.61
N CYS A 299 9.03 13.15 0.36
CA CYS A 299 8.67 13.94 -0.83
C CYS A 299 9.07 13.24 -2.14
N TRP A 300 9.97 12.25 -2.07
CA TRP A 300 10.34 11.41 -3.22
C TRP A 300 9.78 10.00 -3.11
N ILE A 301 9.72 9.42 -1.88
CA ILE A 301 9.20 8.08 -1.67
C ILE A 301 7.74 7.98 -2.13
N LEU A 302 6.88 8.95 -1.75
CA LEU A 302 5.46 8.91 -2.08
C LEU A 302 5.21 8.98 -3.60
N PRO A 303 5.79 9.93 -4.38
CA PRO A 303 5.61 9.92 -5.84
C PRO A 303 6.17 8.67 -6.51
N PHE A 304 7.32 8.16 -6.07
CA PHE A 304 7.85 6.89 -6.60
C PHE A 304 6.93 5.72 -6.31
N THR A 305 6.41 5.63 -5.10
CA THR A 305 5.49 4.57 -4.69
C THR A 305 4.18 4.64 -5.46
N LEU A 306 3.66 5.85 -5.70
CA LEU A 306 2.48 6.10 -6.52
C LEU A 306 2.59 5.48 -7.92
N VAL A 307 3.79 5.49 -8.50
CA VAL A 307 4.04 5.00 -9.88
C VAL A 307 4.51 3.53 -9.87
N MET A 308 5.43 3.17 -8.99
CA MET A 308 6.04 1.83 -9.00
C MET A 308 5.08 0.73 -8.52
N THR A 309 4.14 1.05 -7.63
CA THR A 309 3.21 0.04 -7.13
C THR A 309 2.22 -0.43 -8.18
N PRO A 310 1.60 0.43 -8.99
CA PRO A 310 0.83 0.00 -10.15
C PRO A 310 1.63 -0.86 -11.14
N ILE A 311 2.90 -0.55 -11.39
CA ILE A 311 3.77 -1.37 -12.24
C ILE A 311 3.85 -2.79 -11.70
N LEU A 312 4.19 -2.94 -10.41
CA LEU A 312 4.29 -4.25 -9.78
C LEU A 312 2.97 -5.02 -9.86
N LEU A 313 1.86 -4.34 -9.56
CA LEU A 313 0.54 -4.97 -9.52
C LEU A 313 0.09 -5.42 -10.92
N LEU A 314 0.25 -4.58 -11.93
CA LEU A 314 -0.09 -4.91 -13.33
C LEU A 314 0.83 -6.00 -13.90
N VAL A 315 2.14 -5.94 -13.62
CA VAL A 315 3.06 -7.01 -14.04
C VAL A 315 2.69 -8.34 -13.37
N SER A 316 2.37 -8.32 -12.08
CA SER A 316 1.91 -9.52 -11.36
C SER A 316 0.61 -10.07 -11.94
N ASP A 317 -0.30 -9.20 -12.35
CA ASP A 317 -1.56 -9.58 -13.00
C ASP A 317 -1.32 -10.18 -14.40
N ILE A 318 -0.47 -9.55 -15.21
CA ILE A 318 -0.07 -10.08 -16.53
C ILE A 318 0.56 -11.46 -16.38
N VAL A 319 1.50 -11.61 -15.45
CA VAL A 319 2.15 -12.91 -15.18
C VAL A 319 1.11 -13.95 -14.74
N GLY A 320 0.15 -13.58 -13.88
CA GLY A 320 -0.93 -14.47 -13.45
C GLY A 320 -1.81 -14.98 -14.57
N ARG A 321 -1.99 -14.18 -15.63
CA ARG A 321 -2.77 -14.58 -16.83
C ARG A 321 -2.12 -15.71 -17.66
N PHE A 322 -0.79 -15.89 -17.54
CA PHE A 322 -0.02 -16.87 -18.33
C PHE A 322 0.40 -18.09 -17.53
N LEU A 323 0.45 -18.03 -16.20
CA LEU A 323 1.02 -19.09 -15.38
C LEU A 323 0.15 -20.35 -15.33
N VAL A 324 -1.19 -20.22 -15.34
CA VAL A 324 -2.12 -21.34 -15.18
C VAL A 324 -3.35 -21.13 -16.07
N PRO A 325 -3.89 -22.19 -16.71
CA PRO A 325 -5.20 -22.15 -17.33
C PRO A 325 -6.26 -21.77 -16.28
N GLY A 326 -6.99 -20.68 -16.50
CA GLY A 326 -7.99 -20.16 -15.54
C GLY A 326 -7.50 -18.97 -14.71
N GLU A 327 -6.35 -18.41 -15.03
CA GLU A 327 -5.74 -17.18 -14.47
C GLU A 327 -5.49 -17.25 -12.95
N LEU A 328 -4.23 -17.09 -12.55
CA LEU A 328 -3.89 -16.91 -11.13
C LEU A 328 -4.27 -15.50 -10.65
N ARG A 329 -4.85 -15.45 -9.47
CA ARG A 329 -5.18 -14.18 -8.83
C ARG A 329 -3.93 -13.40 -8.49
N VAL A 330 -3.98 -12.09 -8.69
CA VAL A 330 -2.83 -11.18 -8.51
C VAL A 330 -2.26 -11.25 -7.09
N SER A 331 -3.09 -11.45 -6.06
CA SER A 331 -2.63 -11.53 -4.67
C SER A 331 -1.71 -12.74 -4.42
N ILE A 332 -1.94 -13.86 -5.12
CA ILE A 332 -1.08 -15.04 -5.04
C ILE A 332 0.29 -14.73 -5.64
N VAL A 333 0.30 -14.13 -6.84
CA VAL A 333 1.56 -13.76 -7.52
C VAL A 333 2.35 -12.75 -6.70
N THR A 334 1.69 -11.71 -6.17
CA THR A 334 2.36 -10.71 -5.31
C THR A 334 2.90 -11.31 -4.02
N ALA A 335 2.23 -12.33 -3.44
CA ALA A 335 2.72 -13.04 -2.25
C ALA A 335 3.98 -13.85 -2.56
N PHE A 336 4.02 -14.56 -3.70
CA PHE A 336 5.20 -15.30 -4.13
C PHE A 336 6.43 -14.41 -4.42
N ILE A 337 6.21 -13.19 -4.88
CA ILE A 337 7.28 -12.20 -5.09
C ILE A 337 7.64 -11.53 -3.76
N GLY A 338 6.64 -11.14 -2.99
CA GLY A 338 6.81 -10.30 -1.80
C GLY A 338 7.43 -11.03 -0.62
N ALA A 339 7.01 -12.28 -0.35
CA ALA A 339 7.50 -13.03 0.81
C ALA A 339 9.02 -13.31 0.75
N PRO A 340 9.60 -13.82 -0.37
CA PRO A 340 11.05 -14.00 -0.48
C PRO A 340 11.82 -12.67 -0.37
N LEU A 341 11.31 -11.60 -0.99
CA LEU A 341 11.93 -10.29 -0.92
C LEU A 341 11.94 -9.77 0.52
N LEU A 342 10.84 -9.91 1.25
CA LEU A 342 10.74 -9.49 2.65
C LEU A 342 11.75 -10.26 3.52
N ILE A 343 11.85 -11.58 3.35
CA ILE A 343 12.81 -12.42 4.08
C ILE A 343 14.25 -11.94 3.81
N TRP A 344 14.57 -11.66 2.56
CA TRP A 344 15.88 -11.16 2.17
C TRP A 344 16.18 -9.79 2.79
N LEU A 345 15.20 -8.88 2.79
CA LEU A 345 15.27 -7.56 3.41
C LEU A 345 15.56 -7.62 4.91
N VAL A 346 14.83 -8.46 5.64
CA VAL A 346 15.01 -8.63 7.09
C VAL A 346 16.39 -9.21 7.40
N ARG A 347 16.86 -10.18 6.60
CA ARG A 347 18.18 -10.76 6.78
C ARG A 347 19.32 -9.77 6.51
N ARG A 348 19.16 -8.89 5.53
CA ARG A 348 20.15 -7.86 5.20
C ARG A 348 20.26 -6.80 6.29
N ASN A 349 19.16 -6.36 6.87
CA ASN A 349 19.15 -5.36 7.94
C ASN A 349 19.84 -5.85 9.23
N LYS A 350 19.71 -7.13 9.58
CA LYS A 350 20.45 -7.70 10.72
C LYS A 350 21.98 -7.62 10.58
N ARG A 351 22.50 -7.60 9.36
CA ARG A 351 23.95 -7.44 9.14
C ARG A 351 24.44 -6.00 9.30
N MET A 352 23.58 -4.99 9.18
CA MET A 352 23.94 -3.57 9.37
C MET A 352 23.82 -3.11 10.83
N THR A 353 23.05 -3.79 11.64
CA THR A 353 22.95 -3.54 13.10
C THR A 353 23.98 -4.31 13.93
N ALA A 354 24.72 -5.25 13.33
CA ALA A 354 25.79 -6.04 13.97
C ALA A 354 27.21 -5.51 13.69
N LEU A 355 27.34 -4.36 13.02
CA LEU A 355 28.57 -3.58 12.83
C LEU A 355 28.47 -2.23 13.52
#